data_d8cdccd105c57bc2413021cd8c6c7c05
#
_entry.id   d8cdccd105c57bc2413021cd8c6c7c05
#
_cell.length_a   1.000
_cell.length_b   1.000
_cell.length_c   1.000
_cell.angle_alpha   90.00
_cell.angle_beta   90.00
_cell.angle_gamma   90.00
#
_symmetry.space_group_name_H-M   'P 1'
#
loop_
_entity.id
_entity.type
_entity.pdbx_description
1 polymer ?
#
loop_
_entity_poly.entity_id
_entity_poly.type
_entity_poly.pdbx_seq_one_letter_code
_entity_poly.pdbx_strand_id
1 'polypeptide(L)'
;MSGLPDNLSASAPSADAVAPETVRNSSLYNEDLAPVPRERRTWGTYNYAALWIAMSVNIPTYMLASAMIAGGMNWKQAIFTVFLGNVLVLIPMLLNAHAGAQYGIPFPIFARSAFGVLGANVPAILRALVACGWFGIQTWIGGEAICAMVVALVPAWKDAHWIVPACFLFFWLLNVLVILRGITTIRFLQGVTAPFLLLIGTALLLWARSKAGGFGPMLATPSKFQSFGEFFRFFVPSLTGVVGFWATVALNIPDFTRYAKSQKAQMVGQALGLPTTMTFYSFIGIAVTSATVVVFGQAIWDPVAVLSRLSSPIAVVIAMVALLMATLNVNVAANVVSPANDFSNLWPRRISFRIGGLITCFMGIAMQPWKLLANYGNYVFGWLVGYSGFLGPIAGVLICDYFILRKKIIVTEDLYQRNGAYEYSGGVNWNAIAALAIGSGVAFVGLIYAPLRVLYDYAWFVGFGVSFAAYSLLMTVRQPAAQSAD
;
A
#
# COMPACT_ATOMS: atom_id res chain seq x y z
N MET A 1 -25.93 -3.13 2.07
CA MET A 1 -25.09 -3.65 3.17
C MET A 1 -24.46 -2.48 3.88
N SER A 2 -25.13 -1.98 4.92
CA SER A 2 -24.76 -0.87 5.78
C SER A 2 -23.89 -1.40 6.92
N GLY A 3 -22.59 -1.42 6.76
CA GLY A 3 -21.72 -2.04 7.75
C GLY A 3 -20.40 -1.35 8.06
N LEU A 4 -20.19 -0.13 7.56
CA LEU A 4 -19.16 0.74 8.13
C LEU A 4 -19.83 1.60 9.20
N PRO A 5 -19.33 1.62 10.45
CA PRO A 5 -19.94 2.40 11.49
C PRO A 5 -19.96 3.88 11.12
N ASP A 6 -21.10 4.55 11.34
CA ASP A 6 -21.38 5.96 11.10
C ASP A 6 -20.38 6.95 11.78
N ASN A 7 -19.46 6.42 12.56
CA ASN A 7 -18.53 7.16 13.40
C ASN A 7 -17.38 7.89 12.68
N LEU A 8 -17.33 7.79 11.36
CA LEU A 8 -16.41 8.63 10.58
C LEU A 8 -17.05 9.96 10.12
N SER A 9 -18.36 10.22 10.40
CA SER A 9 -19.12 11.39 9.93
C SER A 9 -19.86 12.18 11.00
N ALA A 10 -19.91 11.72 12.24
CA ALA A 10 -20.28 12.64 13.30
C ALA A 10 -19.25 13.78 13.23
N SER A 11 -19.71 15.03 13.15
CA SER A 11 -18.93 16.17 13.58
C SER A 11 -18.21 15.71 14.84
N ALA A 12 -16.88 15.57 14.78
CA ALA A 12 -16.12 15.08 15.91
C ALA A 12 -16.64 15.86 17.13
N PRO A 13 -17.10 15.18 18.20
CA PRO A 13 -17.15 15.87 19.47
C PRO A 13 -15.71 16.36 19.60
N SER A 14 -15.56 17.67 19.85
CA SER A 14 -14.27 18.34 19.86
C SER A 14 -13.24 17.44 20.50
N ALA A 15 -12.07 17.28 19.93
CA ALA A 15 -10.93 16.55 20.51
C ALA A 15 -10.62 16.99 21.94
N ASP A 16 -11.34 18.01 22.36
CA ASP A 16 -11.37 18.69 23.64
C ASP A 16 -11.56 17.80 24.86
N ALA A 17 -12.12 16.61 24.70
CA ALA A 17 -12.35 15.71 25.85
C ALA A 17 -11.22 14.71 26.11
N VAL A 18 -10.16 14.62 25.26
CA VAL A 18 -9.25 13.46 25.25
C VAL A 18 -7.77 13.79 25.42
N ALA A 19 -7.33 14.97 24.97
CA ALA A 19 -5.93 15.38 25.13
C ALA A 19 -5.82 16.47 26.19
N PRO A 20 -4.89 16.38 27.14
CA PRO A 20 -4.59 17.46 28.07
C PRO A 20 -4.34 18.79 27.34
N GLU A 21 -4.67 19.92 27.95
CA GLU A 21 -4.51 21.23 27.33
C GLU A 21 -3.05 21.52 26.92
N THR A 22 -2.10 21.02 27.69
CA THR A 22 -0.67 21.08 27.39
C THR A 22 -0.31 20.39 26.06
N VAL A 23 -0.98 19.29 25.72
CA VAL A 23 -0.79 18.55 24.47
C VAL A 23 -1.43 19.30 23.29
N ARG A 24 -2.63 19.87 23.49
CA ARG A 24 -3.34 20.61 22.42
C ARG A 24 -2.62 21.89 22.01
N ASN A 25 -2.01 22.58 22.97
CA ASN A 25 -1.26 23.80 22.71
C ASN A 25 0.10 23.55 22.04
N SER A 26 0.55 22.29 21.98
CA SER A 26 1.81 21.92 21.34
C SER A 26 1.84 22.23 19.84
N SER A 27 3.00 22.63 19.34
CA SER A 27 3.24 22.81 17.90
C SER A 27 3.21 21.48 17.11
N LEU A 28 3.34 20.35 17.82
CA LEU A 28 3.34 18.99 17.26
C LEU A 28 1.93 18.37 17.22
N TYR A 29 0.92 19.05 17.77
CA TYR A 29 -0.45 18.55 17.80
C TYR A 29 -1.19 18.87 16.51
N ASN A 30 -1.95 17.90 16.04
CA ASN A 30 -2.93 18.02 14.97
C ASN A 30 -4.12 17.14 15.35
N GLU A 31 -5.34 17.64 15.20
CA GLU A 31 -6.58 16.95 15.58
C GLU A 31 -6.76 15.62 14.80
N ASP A 32 -6.43 15.60 13.51
CA ASP A 32 -6.53 14.40 12.65
C ASP A 32 -5.57 13.29 13.11
N LEU A 33 -4.49 13.66 13.80
CA LEU A 33 -3.45 12.74 14.31
C LEU A 33 -3.62 12.44 15.81
N ALA A 34 -4.64 12.98 16.46
CA ALA A 34 -4.90 12.77 17.88
C ALA A 34 -5.22 11.30 18.20
N PRO A 35 -4.93 10.84 19.44
CA PRO A 35 -5.28 9.49 19.86
C PRO A 35 -6.80 9.28 19.84
N VAL A 36 -7.24 8.13 19.30
CA VAL A 36 -8.66 7.75 19.32
C VAL A 36 -9.04 7.30 20.74
N PRO A 37 -10.06 7.89 21.39
CA PRO A 37 -10.54 7.46 22.69
C PRO A 37 -11.04 6.02 22.67
N ARG A 38 -10.98 5.33 23.83
CA ARG A 38 -11.39 3.92 23.91
C ARG A 38 -12.85 3.69 23.51
N GLU A 39 -13.72 4.62 23.84
CA GLU A 39 -15.16 4.58 23.56
C GLU A 39 -15.44 4.58 22.03
N ARG A 40 -14.55 5.18 21.25
CA ARG A 40 -14.63 5.24 19.77
C ARG A 40 -13.91 4.09 19.06
N ARG A 41 -13.25 3.20 19.78
CA ARG A 41 -12.56 2.03 19.24
C ARG A 41 -13.54 0.87 19.08
N THR A 42 -14.35 0.94 18.03
CA THR A 42 -15.49 0.03 17.81
C THR A 42 -15.24 -1.05 16.75
N TRP A 43 -14.10 -0.99 16.03
CA TRP A 43 -13.84 -1.93 14.94
C TRP A 43 -13.58 -3.35 15.44
N GLY A 44 -14.44 -4.27 15.01
CA GLY A 44 -14.34 -5.71 15.29
C GLY A 44 -13.64 -6.47 14.16
N THR A 45 -13.59 -7.79 14.31
CA THR A 45 -13.00 -8.73 13.33
C THR A 45 -13.57 -8.54 11.92
N TYR A 46 -14.91 -8.40 11.83
CA TYR A 46 -15.58 -8.18 10.54
C TYR A 46 -15.10 -6.92 9.83
N ASN A 47 -14.92 -5.80 10.56
CA ASN A 47 -14.47 -4.55 9.98
C ASN A 47 -13.08 -4.68 9.33
N TYR A 48 -12.15 -5.41 9.98
CA TYR A 48 -10.82 -5.65 9.42
C TYR A 48 -10.84 -6.61 8.24
N ALA A 49 -11.65 -7.67 8.30
CA ALA A 49 -11.84 -8.55 7.15
C ALA A 49 -12.43 -7.79 5.96
N ALA A 50 -13.47 -6.97 6.19
CA ALA A 50 -14.09 -6.14 5.16
C ALA A 50 -13.13 -5.08 4.58
N LEU A 51 -12.28 -4.46 5.43
CA LEU A 51 -11.23 -3.54 5.00
C LEU A 51 -10.30 -4.22 3.99
N TRP A 52 -9.83 -5.43 4.30
CA TRP A 52 -8.93 -6.17 3.41
C TRP A 52 -9.61 -6.64 2.14
N ILE A 53 -10.89 -7.02 2.18
CA ILE A 53 -11.67 -7.31 0.97
C ILE A 53 -11.70 -6.08 0.06
N ALA A 54 -12.05 -4.91 0.63
CA ALA A 54 -12.13 -3.66 -0.13
C ALA A 54 -10.77 -3.20 -0.68
N MET A 55 -9.68 -3.40 0.06
CA MET A 55 -8.34 -2.98 -0.36
C MET A 55 -7.69 -3.94 -1.36
N SER A 56 -7.94 -5.25 -1.24
CA SER A 56 -7.31 -6.28 -2.08
C SER A 56 -7.95 -6.40 -3.46
N VAL A 57 -9.26 -6.09 -3.57
CA VAL A 57 -10.01 -6.18 -4.83
C VAL A 57 -9.78 -4.91 -5.65
N ASN A 58 -8.66 -4.85 -6.34
CA ASN A 58 -8.26 -3.69 -7.14
C ASN A 58 -7.44 -4.10 -8.38
N ILE A 59 -7.29 -3.19 -9.34
CA ILE A 59 -6.58 -3.44 -10.60
C ILE A 59 -5.09 -3.75 -10.38
N PRO A 60 -4.33 -3.00 -9.56
CA PRO A 60 -2.94 -3.35 -9.27
C PRO A 60 -2.73 -4.76 -8.70
N THR A 61 -3.67 -5.30 -7.91
CA THR A 61 -3.62 -6.69 -7.43
C THR A 61 -3.75 -7.69 -8.59
N TYR A 62 -4.66 -7.43 -9.52
CA TYR A 62 -4.77 -8.21 -10.76
C TYR A 62 -3.44 -8.17 -11.53
N MET A 63 -2.89 -6.97 -11.76
CA MET A 63 -1.66 -6.77 -12.53
C MET A 63 -0.43 -7.42 -11.86
N LEU A 64 -0.33 -7.36 -10.53
CA LEU A 64 0.74 -8.03 -9.77
C LEU A 64 0.80 -9.54 -10.08
N ALA A 65 -0.33 -10.21 -9.99
CA ALA A 65 -0.41 -11.64 -10.21
C ALA A 65 -0.25 -12.00 -11.70
N SER A 66 -0.84 -11.21 -12.58
CA SER A 66 -0.73 -11.34 -14.04
C SER A 66 0.69 -11.17 -14.54
N ALA A 67 1.46 -10.25 -13.93
CA ALA A 67 2.86 -10.02 -14.25
C ALA A 67 3.73 -11.27 -14.05
N MET A 68 3.40 -12.12 -13.06
CA MET A 68 4.13 -13.35 -12.82
C MET A 68 3.92 -14.38 -13.95
N ILE A 69 2.70 -14.46 -14.50
CA ILE A 69 2.40 -15.29 -15.68
C ILE A 69 3.13 -14.74 -16.90
N ALA A 70 3.08 -13.43 -17.13
CA ALA A 70 3.81 -12.79 -18.22
C ALA A 70 5.33 -13.03 -18.13
N GLY A 71 5.87 -13.04 -16.90
CA GLY A 71 7.26 -13.33 -16.59
C GLY A 71 7.67 -14.79 -16.73
N GLY A 72 6.70 -15.73 -16.86
CA GLY A 72 6.98 -17.12 -17.15
C GLY A 72 6.62 -18.14 -16.06
N MET A 73 6.03 -17.72 -14.95
CA MET A 73 5.46 -18.65 -13.95
C MET A 73 4.23 -19.37 -14.52
N ASN A 74 4.02 -20.62 -14.15
CA ASN A 74 2.73 -21.26 -14.29
C ASN A 74 1.78 -20.80 -13.17
N TRP A 75 0.49 -21.10 -13.28
CA TRP A 75 -0.52 -20.64 -12.32
C TRP A 75 -0.27 -21.10 -10.88
N LYS A 76 0.29 -22.31 -10.66
CA LYS A 76 0.59 -22.82 -9.31
C LYS A 76 1.73 -22.04 -8.65
N GLN A 77 2.78 -21.76 -9.44
CA GLN A 77 3.92 -20.95 -8.99
C GLN A 77 3.48 -19.52 -8.66
N ALA A 78 2.67 -18.89 -9.51
CA ALA A 78 2.20 -17.54 -9.31
C ALA A 78 1.28 -17.43 -8.07
N ILE A 79 0.29 -18.32 -7.92
CA ILE A 79 -0.63 -18.28 -6.77
C ILE A 79 0.10 -18.58 -5.45
N PHE A 80 1.06 -19.52 -5.45
CA PHE A 80 1.89 -19.79 -4.29
C PHE A 80 2.74 -18.56 -3.89
N THR A 81 3.35 -17.88 -4.86
CA THR A 81 4.15 -16.69 -4.62
C THR A 81 3.30 -15.57 -4.00
N VAL A 82 2.10 -15.34 -4.53
CA VAL A 82 1.15 -14.35 -3.99
C VAL A 82 0.72 -14.72 -2.58
N PHE A 83 0.30 -15.96 -2.35
CA PHE A 83 -0.12 -16.43 -1.03
C PHE A 83 1.00 -16.28 0.01
N LEU A 84 2.18 -16.81 -0.31
CA LEU A 84 3.33 -16.76 0.60
C LEU A 84 3.74 -15.32 0.93
N GLY A 85 3.82 -14.43 -0.07
CA GLY A 85 4.18 -13.03 0.14
C GLY A 85 3.19 -12.30 1.04
N ASN A 86 1.89 -12.58 0.89
CA ASN A 86 0.86 -12.00 1.75
C ASN A 86 0.89 -12.54 3.19
N VAL A 87 1.24 -13.82 3.39
CA VAL A 87 1.47 -14.38 4.72
C VAL A 87 2.71 -13.75 5.37
N LEU A 88 3.79 -13.55 4.61
CA LEU A 88 5.03 -12.96 5.11
C LEU A 88 4.84 -11.48 5.51
N VAL A 89 4.18 -10.66 4.67
CA VAL A 89 3.96 -9.24 5.00
C VAL A 89 2.94 -9.04 6.12
N LEU A 90 2.05 -10.00 6.34
CA LEU A 90 1.09 -9.96 7.45
C LEU A 90 1.81 -9.93 8.81
N ILE A 91 2.96 -10.56 8.95
CA ILE A 91 3.72 -10.63 10.23
C ILE A 91 4.13 -9.21 10.69
N PRO A 92 4.95 -8.43 9.97
CA PRO A 92 5.31 -7.08 10.38
C PRO A 92 4.10 -6.15 10.44
N MET A 93 3.08 -6.38 9.62
CA MET A 93 1.82 -5.64 9.66
C MET A 93 1.10 -5.82 11.01
N LEU A 94 0.93 -7.05 11.49
CA LEU A 94 0.32 -7.32 12.79
C LEU A 94 1.14 -6.77 13.95
N LEU A 95 2.48 -6.79 13.83
CA LEU A 95 3.36 -6.19 14.82
C LEU A 95 3.17 -4.67 14.89
N ASN A 96 3.19 -3.96 13.77
CA ASN A 96 2.94 -2.52 13.75
C ASN A 96 1.50 -2.15 14.18
N ALA A 97 0.52 -2.96 13.79
CA ALA A 97 -0.88 -2.80 14.16
C ALA A 97 -1.11 -2.78 15.67
N HIS A 98 -0.24 -3.48 16.43
CA HIS A 98 -0.35 -3.58 17.87
C HIS A 98 -0.31 -2.20 18.55
N ALA A 99 0.60 -1.31 18.13
CA ALA A 99 0.71 0.03 18.71
C ALA A 99 -0.56 0.87 18.45
N GLY A 100 -1.10 0.83 17.22
CA GLY A 100 -2.35 1.50 16.88
C GLY A 100 -3.52 1.05 17.77
N ALA A 101 -3.72 -0.26 17.90
CA ALA A 101 -4.81 -0.82 18.70
C ALA A 101 -4.60 -0.60 20.21
N GLN A 102 -3.36 -0.61 20.69
CA GLN A 102 -3.03 -0.39 22.10
C GLN A 102 -3.24 1.05 22.53
N TYR A 103 -2.71 2.00 21.75
CA TYR A 103 -2.65 3.41 22.14
C TYR A 103 -3.63 4.31 21.39
N GLY A 104 -4.26 3.83 20.33
CA GLY A 104 -5.19 4.61 19.51
C GLY A 104 -4.50 5.63 18.60
N ILE A 105 -3.20 5.47 18.33
CA ILE A 105 -2.38 6.43 17.59
C ILE A 105 -2.14 5.99 16.14
N PRO A 106 -2.05 6.94 15.18
CA PRO A 106 -1.72 6.66 13.79
C PRO A 106 -0.21 6.44 13.59
N PHE A 107 0.17 5.98 12.39
CA PHE A 107 1.54 5.66 12.02
C PHE A 107 2.54 6.80 12.25
N PRO A 108 2.33 8.06 11.77
CA PRO A 108 3.33 9.10 11.95
C PRO A 108 3.58 9.43 13.43
N ILE A 109 2.56 9.30 14.28
CA ILE A 109 2.70 9.50 15.73
C ILE A 109 3.43 8.31 16.36
N PHE A 110 3.09 7.08 15.95
CA PHE A 110 3.84 5.89 16.39
C PHE A 110 5.33 5.99 16.03
N ALA A 111 5.66 6.48 14.84
CA ALA A 111 7.04 6.64 14.40
C ALA A 111 7.85 7.62 15.28
N ARG A 112 7.21 8.57 15.98
CA ARG A 112 7.89 9.49 16.89
C ARG A 112 8.58 8.77 18.05
N SER A 113 8.06 7.63 18.49
CA SER A 113 8.69 6.86 19.58
C SER A 113 10.10 6.39 19.21
N ALA A 114 10.31 5.95 17.98
CA ALA A 114 11.57 5.41 17.51
C ALA A 114 12.48 6.47 16.89
N PHE A 115 11.92 7.35 16.06
CA PHE A 115 12.70 8.32 15.25
C PHE A 115 12.84 9.69 15.92
N GLY A 116 12.06 9.98 16.96
CA GLY A 116 11.96 11.29 17.59
C GLY A 116 10.82 12.13 17.02
N VAL A 117 10.38 13.14 17.77
CA VAL A 117 9.19 13.95 17.44
C VAL A 117 9.30 14.72 16.12
N LEU A 118 10.50 15.06 15.66
CA LEU A 118 10.76 15.63 14.33
C LEU A 118 11.35 14.60 13.37
N GLY A 119 12.17 13.68 13.86
CA GLY A 119 12.78 12.62 13.05
C GLY A 119 11.76 11.69 12.40
N ALA A 120 10.58 11.53 12.98
CA ALA A 120 9.45 10.78 12.41
C ALA A 120 8.99 11.29 11.03
N ASN A 121 9.32 12.53 10.67
CA ASN A 121 9.05 13.08 9.34
C ASN A 121 9.81 12.31 8.24
N VAL A 122 10.97 11.73 8.53
CA VAL A 122 11.74 10.97 7.54
C VAL A 122 10.97 9.73 7.07
N PRO A 123 10.61 8.78 7.96
CA PRO A 123 9.80 7.63 7.54
C PRO A 123 8.42 8.02 7.01
N ALA A 124 7.78 9.08 7.54
CA ALA A 124 6.49 9.56 7.05
C ALA A 124 6.59 10.05 5.59
N ILE A 125 7.59 10.87 5.24
CA ILE A 125 7.80 11.36 3.87
C ILE A 125 8.14 10.21 2.92
N LEU A 126 9.07 9.32 3.28
CA LEU A 126 9.42 8.17 2.44
C LEU A 126 8.18 7.32 2.11
N ARG A 127 7.36 7.06 3.10
CA ARG A 127 6.11 6.33 2.91
C ARG A 127 5.11 7.12 2.09
N ALA A 128 4.95 8.43 2.33
CA ALA A 128 4.05 9.31 1.57
C ALA A 128 4.43 9.36 0.09
N LEU A 129 5.72 9.46 -0.24
CA LEU A 129 6.19 9.44 -1.62
C LEU A 129 5.81 8.15 -2.35
N VAL A 130 5.94 6.98 -1.69
CA VAL A 130 5.49 5.72 -2.28
C VAL A 130 3.98 5.73 -2.53
N ALA A 131 3.19 6.28 -1.61
CA ALA A 131 1.74 6.40 -1.81
C ALA A 131 1.39 7.38 -2.95
N CYS A 132 2.17 8.45 -3.14
CA CYS A 132 2.03 9.34 -4.31
C CYS A 132 2.29 8.59 -5.63
N GLY A 133 3.29 7.69 -5.66
CA GLY A 133 3.52 6.83 -6.82
C GLY A 133 2.34 5.88 -7.10
N TRP A 134 1.77 5.29 -6.06
CA TRP A 134 0.56 4.48 -6.18
C TRP A 134 -0.65 5.28 -6.68
N PHE A 135 -0.80 6.53 -6.20
CA PHE A 135 -1.80 7.45 -6.71
C PHE A 135 -1.62 7.69 -8.22
N GLY A 136 -0.38 7.95 -8.64
CA GLY A 136 -0.03 8.14 -10.05
C GLY A 136 -0.35 6.90 -10.90
N ILE A 137 0.07 5.70 -10.45
CA ILE A 137 -0.19 4.42 -11.12
C ILE A 137 -1.69 4.21 -11.34
N GLN A 138 -2.50 4.35 -10.31
CA GLN A 138 -3.95 4.17 -10.45
C GLN A 138 -4.59 5.26 -11.29
N THR A 139 -4.08 6.49 -11.23
CA THR A 139 -4.54 7.57 -12.10
C THR A 139 -4.21 7.29 -13.58
N TRP A 140 -3.04 6.71 -13.87
CA TRP A 140 -2.66 6.30 -15.21
C TRP A 140 -3.58 5.20 -15.74
N ILE A 141 -3.83 4.15 -14.97
CA ILE A 141 -4.76 3.06 -15.30
C ILE A 141 -6.16 3.61 -15.62
N GLY A 142 -6.66 4.56 -14.82
CA GLY A 142 -7.94 5.21 -15.08
C GLY A 142 -7.94 6.03 -16.37
N GLY A 143 -6.82 6.71 -16.67
CA GLY A 143 -6.64 7.42 -17.94
C GLY A 143 -6.66 6.49 -19.17
N GLU A 144 -5.95 5.35 -19.07
CA GLU A 144 -5.95 4.31 -20.11
C GLU A 144 -7.35 3.71 -20.32
N ALA A 145 -8.11 3.51 -19.24
CA ALA A 145 -9.49 3.03 -19.33
C ALA A 145 -10.41 4.04 -20.04
N ILE A 146 -10.28 5.34 -19.76
CA ILE A 146 -11.01 6.40 -20.51
C ILE A 146 -10.59 6.39 -21.96
N CYS A 147 -9.30 6.31 -22.26
CA CYS A 147 -8.78 6.26 -23.61
C CYS A 147 -9.38 5.05 -24.37
N ALA A 148 -9.38 3.86 -23.78
CA ALA A 148 -9.95 2.65 -24.38
C ALA A 148 -11.46 2.82 -24.68
N MET A 149 -12.20 3.46 -23.78
CA MET A 149 -13.62 3.77 -23.97
C MET A 149 -13.84 4.75 -25.12
N VAL A 150 -13.06 5.82 -25.16
CA VAL A 150 -13.15 6.83 -26.24
C VAL A 150 -12.81 6.22 -27.59
N VAL A 151 -11.74 5.44 -27.68
CA VAL A 151 -11.33 4.77 -28.93
C VAL A 151 -12.36 3.73 -29.39
N ALA A 152 -13.04 3.05 -28.46
CA ALA A 152 -14.12 2.12 -28.80
C ALA A 152 -15.32 2.83 -29.42
N LEU A 153 -15.62 4.09 -29.01
CA LEU A 153 -16.71 4.91 -29.54
C LEU A 153 -16.30 5.72 -30.79
N VAL A 154 -15.04 6.16 -30.85
CA VAL A 154 -14.47 6.98 -31.90
C VAL A 154 -13.17 6.38 -32.41
N PRO A 155 -13.19 5.30 -33.21
CA PRO A 155 -12.00 4.58 -33.66
C PRO A 155 -10.98 5.46 -34.43
N ALA A 156 -11.42 6.56 -35.01
CA ALA A 156 -10.56 7.52 -35.71
C ALA A 156 -9.50 8.18 -34.81
N TRP A 157 -9.68 8.17 -33.50
CA TRP A 157 -8.74 8.78 -32.55
C TRP A 157 -7.68 7.79 -32.01
N LYS A 158 -7.70 6.53 -32.45
CA LYS A 158 -6.80 5.48 -31.97
C LYS A 158 -5.32 5.88 -32.01
N ASP A 159 -4.91 6.56 -33.08
CA ASP A 159 -3.50 6.91 -33.32
C ASP A 159 -3.17 8.37 -32.94
N ALA A 160 -4.11 9.07 -32.30
CA ALA A 160 -3.93 10.46 -31.89
C ALA A 160 -3.01 10.55 -30.66
N HIS A 161 -1.81 11.10 -30.80
CA HIS A 161 -0.81 11.20 -29.74
C HIS A 161 -1.28 11.96 -28.47
N TRP A 162 -2.24 12.84 -28.59
CA TRP A 162 -2.77 13.64 -27.50
C TRP A 162 -3.82 12.92 -26.65
N ILE A 163 -4.42 11.81 -27.14
CA ILE A 163 -5.60 11.19 -26.50
C ILE A 163 -5.26 10.60 -25.12
N VAL A 164 -4.15 9.86 -25.00
CA VAL A 164 -3.74 9.22 -23.76
C VAL A 164 -3.40 10.27 -22.68
N PRO A 165 -2.55 11.29 -22.94
CA PRO A 165 -2.32 12.38 -21.99
C PRO A 165 -3.59 13.13 -21.59
N ALA A 166 -4.51 13.39 -22.53
CA ALA A 166 -5.77 14.08 -22.22
C ALA A 166 -6.66 13.26 -21.31
N CYS A 167 -6.81 11.95 -21.57
CA CYS A 167 -7.59 11.04 -20.74
C CYS A 167 -6.98 10.90 -19.35
N PHE A 168 -5.65 10.84 -19.25
CA PHE A 168 -4.94 10.82 -17.97
C PHE A 168 -5.20 12.10 -17.15
N LEU A 169 -5.03 13.28 -17.74
CA LEU A 169 -5.30 14.55 -17.08
C LEU A 169 -6.77 14.70 -16.68
N PHE A 170 -7.70 14.24 -17.52
CA PHE A 170 -9.12 14.24 -17.19
C PHE A 170 -9.39 13.36 -15.95
N PHE A 171 -8.87 12.14 -15.90
CA PHE A 171 -9.05 11.28 -14.73
C PHE A 171 -8.34 11.81 -13.48
N TRP A 172 -7.15 12.41 -13.66
CA TRP A 172 -6.46 13.13 -12.58
C TRP A 172 -7.33 14.25 -12.00
N LEU A 173 -7.95 15.07 -12.86
CA LEU A 173 -8.86 16.14 -12.44
C LEU A 173 -10.06 15.59 -11.66
N LEU A 174 -10.63 14.46 -12.08
CA LEU A 174 -11.71 13.80 -11.34
C LEU A 174 -11.27 13.42 -9.92
N ASN A 175 -10.06 12.86 -9.76
CA ASN A 175 -9.51 12.56 -8.43
C ASN A 175 -9.36 13.83 -7.59
N VAL A 176 -8.81 14.92 -8.16
CA VAL A 176 -8.69 16.23 -7.48
C VAL A 176 -10.05 16.73 -7.02
N LEU A 177 -11.07 16.69 -7.89
CA LEU A 177 -12.43 17.15 -7.54
C LEU A 177 -13.04 16.33 -6.39
N VAL A 178 -12.83 15.02 -6.38
CA VAL A 178 -13.31 14.16 -5.28
C VAL A 178 -12.63 14.53 -3.95
N ILE A 179 -11.32 14.78 -3.98
CA ILE A 179 -10.54 15.17 -2.79
C ILE A 179 -11.03 16.52 -2.25
N LEU A 180 -11.26 17.48 -3.13
CA LEU A 180 -11.74 18.82 -2.73
C LEU A 180 -13.16 18.77 -2.14
N ARG A 181 -14.03 17.85 -2.61
CA ARG A 181 -15.38 17.63 -2.05
C ARG A 181 -15.38 16.91 -0.70
N GLY A 182 -14.28 16.23 -0.35
CA GLY A 182 -14.08 15.67 0.99
C GLY A 182 -14.62 14.24 1.18
N ILE A 183 -14.49 13.77 2.43
CA ILE A 183 -14.64 12.37 2.87
C ILE A 183 -16.04 11.78 2.63
N THR A 184 -17.11 12.57 2.65
CA THR A 184 -18.49 12.09 2.44
C THR A 184 -18.70 11.47 1.05
N THR A 185 -18.11 12.05 0.01
CA THR A 185 -18.16 11.51 -1.36
C THR A 185 -17.42 10.18 -1.46
N ILE A 186 -16.30 10.05 -0.76
CA ILE A 186 -15.46 8.84 -0.72
C ILE A 186 -16.23 7.66 -0.15
N ARG A 187 -17.00 7.86 0.93
CA ARG A 187 -17.80 6.81 1.59
C ARG A 187 -18.87 6.19 0.69
N PHE A 188 -19.60 7.02 -0.02
CA PHE A 188 -20.63 6.52 -0.93
C PHE A 188 -20.02 5.63 -2.01
N LEU A 189 -18.88 6.02 -2.56
CA LEU A 189 -18.15 5.23 -3.56
C LEU A 189 -17.65 3.89 -2.98
N GLN A 190 -17.15 3.86 -1.76
CA GLN A 190 -16.60 2.64 -1.13
C GLN A 190 -17.62 1.50 -0.99
N GLY A 191 -18.86 1.81 -0.65
CA GLY A 191 -19.90 0.80 -0.44
C GLY A 191 -20.27 0.00 -1.69
N VAL A 192 -20.09 0.58 -2.88
CA VAL A 192 -20.54 0.00 -4.16
C VAL A 192 -19.39 -0.68 -4.91
N THR A 193 -18.17 -0.26 -4.68
CA THR A 193 -17.04 -0.59 -5.57
C THR A 193 -16.53 -2.03 -5.45
N ALA A 194 -16.35 -2.56 -4.24
CA ALA A 194 -15.78 -3.91 -4.07
C ALA A 194 -16.67 -5.01 -4.66
N PRO A 195 -18.01 -5.05 -4.42
CA PRO A 195 -18.90 -5.99 -5.08
C PRO A 195 -18.86 -5.88 -6.60
N PHE A 196 -18.77 -4.64 -7.11
CA PHE A 196 -18.76 -4.37 -8.54
C PHE A 196 -17.49 -4.89 -9.23
N LEU A 197 -16.31 -4.69 -8.61
CA LEU A 197 -15.04 -5.24 -9.11
C LEU A 197 -15.02 -6.77 -9.10
N LEU A 198 -15.55 -7.39 -8.07
CA LEU A 198 -15.69 -8.85 -8.02
C LEU A 198 -16.58 -9.36 -9.15
N LEU A 199 -17.68 -8.66 -9.42
CA LEU A 199 -18.59 -9.01 -10.51
C LEU A 199 -17.90 -8.91 -11.88
N ILE A 200 -17.18 -7.80 -12.13
CA ILE A 200 -16.46 -7.62 -13.40
C ILE A 200 -15.28 -8.60 -13.51
N GLY A 201 -14.52 -8.79 -12.45
CA GLY A 201 -13.44 -9.80 -12.44
C GLY A 201 -13.96 -11.20 -12.73
N THR A 202 -15.12 -11.55 -12.13
CA THR A 202 -15.78 -12.84 -12.38
C THR A 202 -16.32 -12.92 -13.81
N ALA A 203 -16.95 -11.88 -14.33
CA ALA A 203 -17.42 -11.83 -15.71
C ALA A 203 -16.25 -11.97 -16.71
N LEU A 204 -15.13 -11.30 -16.45
CA LEU A 204 -13.91 -11.41 -17.23
C LEU A 204 -13.32 -12.84 -17.18
N LEU A 205 -13.32 -13.47 -16.01
CA LEU A 205 -12.90 -14.85 -15.84
C LEU A 205 -13.78 -15.83 -16.63
N LEU A 206 -15.11 -15.66 -16.58
CA LEU A 206 -16.06 -16.49 -17.32
C LEU A 206 -15.91 -16.30 -18.85
N TRP A 207 -15.71 -15.05 -19.29
CA TRP A 207 -15.41 -14.75 -20.70
C TRP A 207 -14.11 -15.44 -21.12
N ALA A 208 -13.04 -15.30 -20.35
CA ALA A 208 -11.74 -15.89 -20.64
C ALA A 208 -11.83 -17.44 -20.69
N ARG A 209 -12.55 -18.05 -19.73
CA ARG A 209 -12.84 -19.48 -19.73
C ARG A 209 -13.56 -19.94 -21.01
N SER A 210 -14.59 -19.19 -21.42
CA SER A 210 -15.34 -19.49 -22.65
C SER A 210 -14.46 -19.43 -23.88
N LYS A 211 -13.63 -18.39 -24.00
CA LYS A 211 -12.73 -18.21 -25.17
C LYS A 211 -11.56 -19.21 -25.20
N ALA A 212 -11.06 -19.64 -24.05
CA ALA A 212 -9.97 -20.60 -23.95
C ALA A 212 -10.44 -22.07 -24.03
N GLY A 213 -11.73 -22.35 -24.15
CA GLY A 213 -12.27 -23.71 -24.19
C GLY A 213 -12.35 -24.41 -22.82
N GLY A 214 -12.27 -23.67 -21.72
CA GLY A 214 -12.40 -24.19 -20.35
C GLY A 214 -11.21 -23.90 -19.45
N PHE A 215 -11.33 -24.28 -18.18
CA PHE A 215 -10.23 -24.13 -17.22
C PHE A 215 -9.02 -25.03 -17.51
N GLY A 216 -9.23 -26.21 -18.10
CA GLY A 216 -8.14 -27.13 -18.46
C GLY A 216 -7.11 -26.44 -19.36
N PRO A 217 -7.49 -25.99 -20.56
CA PRO A 217 -6.57 -25.28 -21.46
C PRO A 217 -5.99 -23.99 -20.84
N MET A 218 -6.80 -23.20 -20.13
CA MET A 218 -6.34 -21.98 -19.47
C MET A 218 -5.18 -22.20 -18.50
N LEU A 219 -5.27 -23.27 -17.71
CA LEU A 219 -4.32 -23.55 -16.63
C LEU A 219 -3.24 -24.58 -17.04
N ALA A 220 -3.25 -25.03 -18.28
CA ALA A 220 -2.29 -25.99 -18.79
C ALA A 220 -0.95 -25.37 -19.22
N THR A 221 -0.87 -24.03 -19.33
CA THR A 221 0.37 -23.35 -19.75
C THR A 221 1.53 -23.71 -18.81
N PRO A 222 2.60 -24.35 -19.32
CA PRO A 222 3.73 -24.76 -18.49
C PRO A 222 4.55 -23.54 -18.03
N SER A 223 5.36 -23.75 -17.01
CA SER A 223 6.40 -22.81 -16.62
C SER A 223 7.43 -22.66 -17.75
N LYS A 224 7.92 -21.43 -17.96
CA LYS A 224 9.01 -21.15 -18.91
C LYS A 224 10.39 -21.49 -18.34
N PHE A 225 10.50 -21.70 -17.03
CA PHE A 225 11.77 -22.00 -16.36
C PHE A 225 12.16 -23.46 -16.59
N GLN A 226 13.40 -23.67 -17.05
CA GLN A 226 13.94 -25.00 -17.35
C GLN A 226 14.55 -25.67 -16.11
N SER A 227 14.90 -24.90 -15.09
CA SER A 227 15.50 -25.39 -13.86
C SER A 227 14.91 -24.72 -12.63
N PHE A 228 15.09 -25.37 -11.46
CA PHE A 228 14.74 -24.77 -10.18
C PHE A 228 15.52 -23.46 -9.92
N GLY A 229 16.79 -23.41 -10.35
CA GLY A 229 17.61 -22.20 -10.19
C GLY A 229 17.09 -21.02 -10.99
N GLU A 230 16.61 -21.23 -12.22
CA GLU A 230 15.96 -20.17 -13.03
C GLU A 230 14.66 -19.71 -12.39
N PHE A 231 13.82 -20.65 -11.96
CA PHE A 231 12.59 -20.32 -11.24
C PHE A 231 12.91 -19.50 -9.98
N PHE A 232 13.88 -19.92 -9.18
CA PHE A 232 14.19 -19.27 -7.91
C PHE A 232 14.73 -17.84 -8.10
N ARG A 233 15.50 -17.57 -9.16
CA ARG A 233 15.95 -16.22 -9.52
C ARG A 233 14.80 -15.28 -9.88
N PHE A 234 13.71 -15.79 -10.43
CA PHE A 234 12.52 -15.00 -10.72
C PHE A 234 11.56 -14.94 -9.51
N PHE A 235 11.45 -16.04 -8.78
CA PHE A 235 10.58 -16.17 -7.61
C PHE A 235 10.94 -15.18 -6.51
N VAL A 236 12.23 -15.03 -6.19
CA VAL A 236 12.69 -14.19 -5.07
C VAL A 236 12.31 -12.72 -5.24
N PRO A 237 12.66 -12.03 -6.33
CA PRO A 237 12.24 -10.65 -6.52
C PRO A 237 10.71 -10.53 -6.69
N SER A 238 10.04 -11.54 -7.24
CA SER A 238 8.58 -11.57 -7.31
C SER A 238 7.95 -11.63 -5.92
N LEU A 239 8.49 -12.49 -5.03
CA LEU A 239 8.06 -12.58 -3.63
C LEU A 239 8.29 -11.25 -2.88
N THR A 240 9.47 -10.64 -3.08
CA THR A 240 9.78 -9.32 -2.53
C THR A 240 8.81 -8.26 -3.06
N GLY A 241 8.45 -8.35 -4.35
CA GLY A 241 7.44 -7.48 -4.95
C GLY A 241 6.05 -7.64 -4.31
N VAL A 242 5.62 -8.87 -3.97
CA VAL A 242 4.35 -9.11 -3.26
C VAL A 242 4.39 -8.52 -1.85
N VAL A 243 5.49 -8.72 -1.11
CA VAL A 243 5.69 -8.11 0.21
C VAL A 243 5.71 -6.58 0.08
N GLY A 244 6.44 -6.07 -0.92
CA GLY A 244 6.52 -4.66 -1.27
C GLY A 244 5.14 -4.05 -1.54
N PHE A 245 4.28 -4.73 -2.26
CA PHE A 245 2.93 -4.26 -2.60
C PHE A 245 2.17 -3.74 -1.37
N TRP A 246 2.30 -4.41 -0.23
CA TRP A 246 1.67 -4.02 1.03
C TRP A 246 2.61 -3.34 2.02
N ALA A 247 3.87 -3.11 1.68
CA ALA A 247 4.85 -2.55 2.60
C ALA A 247 4.46 -1.16 3.14
N THR A 248 3.80 -0.32 2.32
CA THR A 248 3.23 0.96 2.77
C THR A 248 2.17 0.76 3.83
N VAL A 249 1.22 -0.16 3.58
CA VAL A 249 0.11 -0.44 4.52
C VAL A 249 0.62 -1.16 5.76
N ALA A 250 1.64 -2.00 5.64
CA ALA A 250 2.27 -2.64 6.80
C ALA A 250 2.90 -1.62 7.77
N LEU A 251 3.32 -0.45 7.27
CA LEU A 251 3.78 0.66 8.12
C LEU A 251 2.62 1.45 8.71
N ASN A 252 1.67 1.88 7.86
CA ASN A 252 0.58 2.75 8.31
C ASN A 252 -0.67 2.01 8.78
N ILE A 253 -0.60 0.71 8.97
CA ILE A 253 -1.71 -0.06 9.55
C ILE A 253 -2.22 0.50 10.88
N PRO A 254 -1.41 1.19 11.74
CA PRO A 254 -1.89 1.91 12.90
C PRO A 254 -2.98 2.94 12.59
N ASP A 255 -3.00 3.56 11.39
CA ASP A 255 -4.02 4.51 10.97
C ASP A 255 -5.43 3.90 10.99
N PHE A 256 -5.51 2.60 10.77
CA PHE A 256 -6.74 1.81 10.82
C PHE A 256 -6.94 1.14 12.18
N THR A 257 -5.86 0.57 12.74
CA THR A 257 -5.98 -0.21 13.99
C THR A 257 -6.15 0.67 15.22
N ARG A 258 -5.92 1.97 15.13
CA ARG A 258 -6.30 2.93 16.20
C ARG A 258 -7.80 2.92 16.54
N TYR A 259 -8.65 2.35 15.66
CA TYR A 259 -10.08 2.17 15.90
C TYR A 259 -10.44 0.76 16.41
N ALA A 260 -9.46 -0.12 16.66
CA ALA A 260 -9.69 -1.51 17.04
C ALA A 260 -10.34 -1.65 18.42
N LYS A 261 -11.41 -2.42 18.49
CA LYS A 261 -12.05 -2.83 19.75
C LYS A 261 -11.10 -3.66 20.63
N SER A 262 -10.24 -4.48 20.02
CA SER A 262 -9.27 -5.31 20.74
C SER A 262 -8.13 -5.78 19.81
N GLN A 263 -7.01 -6.20 20.39
CA GLN A 263 -5.91 -6.82 19.63
C GLN A 263 -6.36 -8.06 18.87
N LYS A 264 -7.18 -8.92 19.49
CA LYS A 264 -7.70 -10.13 18.85
C LYS A 264 -8.54 -9.79 17.61
N ALA A 265 -9.38 -8.74 17.69
CA ALA A 265 -10.23 -8.33 16.58
C ALA A 265 -9.41 -7.93 15.34
N GLN A 266 -8.38 -7.08 15.53
CA GLN A 266 -7.53 -6.66 14.40
C GLN A 266 -6.66 -7.81 13.87
N MET A 267 -6.08 -8.64 14.74
CA MET A 267 -5.23 -9.76 14.33
C MET A 267 -6.01 -10.79 13.50
N VAL A 268 -7.15 -11.26 14.02
CA VAL A 268 -7.96 -12.28 13.34
C VAL A 268 -8.57 -11.72 12.05
N GLY A 269 -9.08 -10.48 12.08
CA GLY A 269 -9.67 -9.85 10.90
C GLY A 269 -8.68 -9.66 9.76
N GLN A 270 -7.45 -9.24 10.06
CA GLN A 270 -6.39 -9.10 9.08
C GLN A 270 -5.90 -10.45 8.56
N ALA A 271 -5.69 -11.44 9.44
CA ALA A 271 -5.23 -12.77 9.06
C ALA A 271 -6.25 -13.52 8.17
N LEU A 272 -7.54 -13.34 8.42
CA LEU A 272 -8.59 -13.90 7.57
C LEU A 272 -8.79 -13.09 6.27
N GLY A 273 -8.65 -11.76 6.34
CA GLY A 273 -8.95 -10.89 5.21
C GLY A 273 -7.85 -10.85 4.17
N LEU A 274 -6.62 -10.50 4.55
CA LEU A 274 -5.54 -10.21 3.61
C LEU A 274 -5.11 -11.43 2.76
N PRO A 275 -4.58 -12.53 3.31
CA PRO A 275 -4.06 -13.61 2.48
C PRO A 275 -5.14 -14.26 1.62
N THR A 276 -6.34 -14.44 2.17
CA THR A 276 -7.44 -15.12 1.47
C THR A 276 -7.96 -14.29 0.31
N THR A 277 -8.23 -13.00 0.53
CA THR A 277 -8.79 -12.13 -0.52
C THR A 277 -7.76 -11.85 -1.61
N MET A 278 -6.50 -11.58 -1.22
CA MET A 278 -5.41 -11.40 -2.18
C MET A 278 -5.22 -12.62 -3.05
N THR A 279 -5.21 -13.81 -2.47
CA THR A 279 -5.06 -15.07 -3.22
C THR A 279 -6.24 -15.29 -4.17
N PHE A 280 -7.46 -15.08 -3.69
CA PHE A 280 -8.66 -15.27 -4.50
C PHE A 280 -8.72 -14.29 -5.68
N TYR A 281 -8.51 -12.99 -5.44
CA TYR A 281 -8.58 -12.00 -6.51
C TYR A 281 -7.41 -12.10 -7.49
N SER A 282 -6.21 -12.41 -6.98
CA SER A 282 -5.04 -12.70 -7.81
C SER A 282 -5.25 -13.91 -8.72
N PHE A 283 -6.00 -14.93 -8.28
CA PHE A 283 -6.35 -16.08 -9.13
C PHE A 283 -7.12 -15.64 -10.38
N ILE A 284 -8.00 -14.64 -10.29
CA ILE A 284 -8.69 -14.08 -11.45
C ILE A 284 -7.67 -13.53 -12.45
N GLY A 285 -6.72 -12.72 -11.99
CA GLY A 285 -5.67 -12.16 -12.83
C GLY A 285 -4.79 -13.24 -13.49
N ILE A 286 -4.36 -14.22 -12.70
CA ILE A 286 -3.58 -15.38 -13.17
C ILE A 286 -4.33 -16.15 -14.25
N ALA A 287 -5.57 -16.52 -13.99
CA ALA A 287 -6.38 -17.33 -14.89
C ALA A 287 -6.69 -16.60 -16.20
N VAL A 288 -7.09 -15.33 -16.11
CA VAL A 288 -7.37 -14.50 -17.29
C VAL A 288 -6.11 -14.31 -18.14
N THR A 289 -4.98 -13.98 -17.52
CA THR A 289 -3.71 -13.80 -18.26
C THR A 289 -3.24 -15.12 -18.88
N SER A 290 -3.39 -16.24 -18.19
CA SER A 290 -3.11 -17.56 -18.76
C SER A 290 -4.04 -17.87 -19.95
N ALA A 291 -5.31 -17.49 -19.88
CA ALA A 291 -6.24 -17.62 -21.00
C ALA A 291 -5.80 -16.77 -22.21
N THR A 292 -5.23 -15.58 -22.00
CA THR A 292 -4.75 -14.75 -23.12
C THR A 292 -3.61 -15.40 -23.88
N VAL A 293 -2.80 -16.24 -23.24
CA VAL A 293 -1.78 -17.06 -23.93
C VAL A 293 -2.44 -18.02 -24.90
N VAL A 294 -3.52 -18.69 -24.48
CA VAL A 294 -4.26 -19.64 -25.32
C VAL A 294 -5.00 -18.92 -26.46
N VAL A 295 -5.64 -17.79 -26.17
CA VAL A 295 -6.52 -17.09 -27.11
C VAL A 295 -5.73 -16.20 -28.08
N PHE A 296 -4.69 -15.51 -27.61
CA PHE A 296 -3.94 -14.49 -28.36
C PHE A 296 -2.47 -14.84 -28.59
N GLY A 297 -1.99 -15.99 -28.13
CA GLY A 297 -0.58 -16.41 -28.25
C GLY A 297 0.40 -15.67 -27.35
N GLN A 298 -0.07 -14.74 -26.50
CA GLN A 298 0.78 -13.96 -25.61
C GLN A 298 0.08 -13.64 -24.28
N ALA A 299 0.87 -13.53 -23.21
CA ALA A 299 0.36 -13.13 -21.90
C ALA A 299 0.08 -11.63 -21.86
N ILE A 300 -1.19 -11.24 -21.71
CA ILE A 300 -1.62 -9.85 -21.54
C ILE A 300 -1.91 -9.63 -20.05
N TRP A 301 -1.00 -8.96 -19.38
CA TRP A 301 -1.05 -8.76 -17.92
C TRP A 301 -1.85 -7.53 -17.49
N ASP A 302 -2.09 -6.61 -18.42
CA ASP A 302 -2.88 -5.41 -18.20
C ASP A 302 -4.37 -5.69 -18.49
N PRO A 303 -5.27 -5.53 -17.50
CA PRO A 303 -6.70 -5.79 -17.69
C PRO A 303 -7.37 -4.79 -18.63
N VAL A 304 -6.88 -3.53 -18.74
CA VAL A 304 -7.41 -2.55 -19.71
C VAL A 304 -7.17 -3.05 -21.13
N ALA A 305 -5.95 -3.55 -21.39
CA ALA A 305 -5.59 -4.12 -22.69
C ALA A 305 -6.38 -5.41 -23.01
N VAL A 306 -6.75 -6.21 -22.02
CA VAL A 306 -7.62 -7.38 -22.21
C VAL A 306 -9.05 -6.96 -22.53
N LEU A 307 -9.63 -6.05 -21.75
CA LEU A 307 -11.01 -5.57 -21.89
C LEU A 307 -11.22 -4.81 -23.21
N SER A 308 -10.20 -4.07 -23.69
CA SER A 308 -10.26 -3.36 -24.97
C SER A 308 -10.35 -4.30 -26.18
N ARG A 309 -10.06 -5.61 -26.00
CA ARG A 309 -10.19 -6.63 -27.05
C ARG A 309 -11.56 -7.32 -27.11
N LEU A 310 -12.52 -6.88 -26.28
CA LEU A 310 -13.89 -7.32 -26.40
C LEU A 310 -14.47 -6.90 -27.75
N SER A 311 -15.22 -7.79 -28.39
CA SER A 311 -15.75 -7.57 -29.75
C SER A 311 -16.85 -6.51 -29.83
N SER A 312 -17.52 -6.22 -28.71
CA SER A 312 -18.60 -5.23 -28.62
C SER A 312 -18.12 -3.92 -28.04
N PRO A 313 -18.21 -2.78 -28.75
CA PRO A 313 -17.91 -1.45 -28.20
C PRO A 313 -18.69 -1.13 -26.93
N ILE A 314 -19.95 -1.54 -26.87
CA ILE A 314 -20.81 -1.34 -25.68
C ILE A 314 -20.23 -2.13 -24.48
N ALA A 315 -19.80 -3.37 -24.69
CA ALA A 315 -19.19 -4.17 -23.63
C ALA A 315 -17.87 -3.54 -23.13
N VAL A 316 -17.06 -2.99 -24.03
CA VAL A 316 -15.85 -2.23 -23.67
C VAL A 316 -16.23 -1.02 -22.80
N VAL A 317 -17.19 -0.21 -23.22
CA VAL A 317 -17.62 0.97 -22.47
C VAL A 317 -18.12 0.60 -21.07
N ILE A 318 -19.00 -0.39 -20.95
CA ILE A 318 -19.53 -0.82 -19.65
C ILE A 318 -18.39 -1.31 -18.73
N ALA A 319 -17.49 -2.13 -19.27
CA ALA A 319 -16.35 -2.65 -18.50
C ALA A 319 -15.41 -1.52 -18.06
N MET A 320 -15.11 -0.56 -18.91
CA MET A 320 -14.23 0.57 -18.59
C MET A 320 -14.86 1.55 -17.60
N VAL A 321 -16.15 1.86 -17.72
CA VAL A 321 -16.87 2.68 -16.72
C VAL A 321 -16.78 2.04 -15.35
N ALA A 322 -16.99 0.76 -15.29
CA ALA A 322 -16.91 0.00 -14.07
C ALA A 322 -15.49 0.03 -13.45
N LEU A 323 -14.47 -0.19 -14.27
CA LEU A 323 -13.07 -0.12 -13.87
C LEU A 323 -12.71 1.29 -13.39
N LEU A 324 -13.19 2.34 -14.06
CA LEU A 324 -13.00 3.74 -13.65
C LEU A 324 -13.58 4.04 -12.27
N MET A 325 -14.83 3.65 -12.02
CA MET A 325 -15.47 3.85 -10.73
C MET A 325 -14.69 3.16 -9.62
N ALA A 326 -14.26 1.94 -9.87
CA ALA A 326 -13.48 1.15 -8.94
C ALA A 326 -12.11 1.78 -8.66
N THR A 327 -11.40 2.14 -9.72
CA THR A 327 -10.06 2.74 -9.63
C THR A 327 -10.12 4.09 -8.90
N LEU A 328 -11.10 4.95 -9.22
CA LEU A 328 -11.27 6.25 -8.56
C LEU A 328 -11.45 6.08 -7.05
N ASN A 329 -12.32 5.15 -6.65
CA ASN A 329 -12.61 4.91 -5.25
C ASN A 329 -11.39 4.39 -4.48
N VAL A 330 -10.77 3.33 -4.99
CA VAL A 330 -9.59 2.72 -4.33
C VAL A 330 -8.43 3.72 -4.29
N ASN A 331 -8.23 4.48 -5.37
CA ASN A 331 -7.15 5.46 -5.46
C ASN A 331 -7.27 6.53 -4.37
N VAL A 332 -8.44 7.13 -4.22
CA VAL A 332 -8.63 8.17 -3.20
C VAL A 332 -8.55 7.58 -1.79
N ALA A 333 -9.17 6.43 -1.54
CA ALA A 333 -9.21 5.83 -0.21
C ALA A 333 -7.84 5.33 0.28
N ALA A 334 -7.10 4.64 -0.58
CA ALA A 334 -5.84 4.00 -0.21
C ALA A 334 -4.63 4.93 -0.37
N ASN A 335 -4.64 5.78 -1.41
CA ASN A 335 -3.43 6.49 -1.83
C ASN A 335 -3.46 8.01 -1.55
N VAL A 336 -4.56 8.54 -0.99
CA VAL A 336 -4.65 9.98 -0.63
C VAL A 336 -4.75 10.20 0.87
N VAL A 337 -5.63 9.44 1.54
CA VAL A 337 -5.92 9.69 2.97
C VAL A 337 -4.66 9.59 3.81
N SER A 338 -3.89 8.54 3.63
CA SER A 338 -2.71 8.30 4.46
C SER A 338 -1.54 9.25 4.15
N PRO A 339 -1.12 9.49 2.89
CA PRO A 339 -0.09 10.50 2.63
C PRO A 339 -0.52 11.91 3.01
N ALA A 340 -1.80 12.25 2.96
CA ALA A 340 -2.27 13.52 3.49
C ALA A 340 -1.98 13.67 4.99
N ASN A 341 -2.17 12.61 5.78
CA ASN A 341 -1.81 12.59 7.19
C ASN A 341 -0.28 12.69 7.40
N ASP A 342 0.51 12.00 6.58
CA ASP A 342 1.97 12.07 6.65
C ASP A 342 2.50 13.49 6.36
N PHE A 343 1.95 14.14 5.33
CA PHE A 343 2.27 15.55 5.03
C PHE A 343 1.77 16.50 6.13
N SER A 344 0.61 16.24 6.74
CA SER A 344 0.13 17.01 7.88
C SER A 344 1.05 16.87 9.10
N ASN A 345 1.68 15.69 9.30
CA ASN A 345 2.67 15.50 10.36
C ASN A 345 3.93 16.36 10.16
N LEU A 346 4.32 16.63 8.90
CA LEU A 346 5.48 17.45 8.57
C LEU A 346 5.30 18.90 9.05
N TRP A 347 4.12 19.45 8.90
CA TRP A 347 3.81 20.83 9.32
C TRP A 347 2.38 20.94 9.87
N PRO A 348 2.14 20.43 11.09
CA PRO A 348 0.79 20.19 11.62
C PRO A 348 -0.16 21.41 11.60
N ARG A 349 0.40 22.61 11.75
CA ARG A 349 -0.38 23.86 11.76
C ARG A 349 -0.66 24.47 10.38
N ARG A 350 0.05 24.03 9.31
CA ARG A 350 -0.05 24.64 7.97
C ARG A 350 -0.58 23.70 6.91
N ILE A 351 -0.29 22.39 7.00
CA ILE A 351 -0.73 21.42 6.03
C ILE A 351 -1.99 20.75 6.57
N SER A 352 -3.14 21.15 6.02
CA SER A 352 -4.40 20.45 6.25
C SER A 352 -4.49 19.18 5.39
N PHE A 353 -5.43 18.30 5.72
CA PHE A 353 -5.75 17.12 4.90
C PHE A 353 -5.93 17.45 3.41
N ARG A 354 -6.64 18.55 3.08
CA ARG A 354 -6.85 18.97 1.69
C ARG A 354 -5.56 19.37 0.99
N ILE A 355 -4.71 20.12 1.67
CA ILE A 355 -3.39 20.51 1.12
C ILE A 355 -2.51 19.26 0.92
N GLY A 356 -2.46 18.36 1.90
CA GLY A 356 -1.74 17.08 1.76
C GLY A 356 -2.25 16.23 0.61
N GLY A 357 -3.57 16.17 0.41
CA GLY A 357 -4.18 15.49 -0.73
C GLY A 357 -3.81 16.11 -2.08
N LEU A 358 -3.77 17.44 -2.19
CA LEU A 358 -3.30 18.12 -3.40
C LEU A 358 -1.81 17.86 -3.68
N ILE A 359 -0.97 17.90 -2.64
CA ILE A 359 0.46 17.53 -2.76
C ILE A 359 0.57 16.11 -3.35
N THR A 360 -0.24 15.16 -2.85
CA THR A 360 -0.28 13.79 -3.35
C THR A 360 -0.63 13.75 -4.85
N CYS A 361 -1.63 14.52 -5.28
CA CYS A 361 -2.07 14.57 -6.67
C CYS A 361 -0.95 15.04 -7.62
N PHE A 362 -0.25 16.12 -7.27
CA PHE A 362 0.85 16.65 -8.09
C PHE A 362 2.08 15.74 -8.07
N MET A 363 2.44 15.23 -6.91
CA MET A 363 3.55 14.27 -6.79
C MET A 363 3.28 13.00 -7.59
N GLY A 364 2.02 12.53 -7.67
CA GLY A 364 1.65 11.38 -8.47
C GLY A 364 1.95 11.53 -9.96
N ILE A 365 1.79 12.75 -10.53
CA ILE A 365 2.22 13.04 -11.91
C ILE A 365 3.75 13.04 -12.00
N ALA A 366 4.43 13.70 -11.04
CA ALA A 366 5.89 13.81 -11.02
C ALA A 366 6.59 12.44 -10.95
N MET A 367 5.94 11.42 -10.38
CA MET A 367 6.45 10.04 -10.32
C MET A 367 6.42 9.31 -11.68
N GLN A 368 5.89 9.92 -12.74
CA GLN A 368 5.88 9.40 -14.11
C GLN A 368 5.28 7.98 -14.22
N PRO A 369 4.02 7.77 -13.83
CA PRO A 369 3.40 6.45 -13.72
C PRO A 369 3.44 5.64 -15.03
N TRP A 370 3.43 6.31 -16.19
CA TRP A 370 3.61 5.67 -17.50
C TRP A 370 4.95 4.93 -17.66
N LYS A 371 6.02 5.36 -16.96
CA LYS A 371 7.29 4.66 -16.94
C LYS A 371 7.27 3.47 -15.98
N LEU A 372 6.58 3.62 -14.83
CA LEU A 372 6.45 2.57 -13.84
C LEU A 372 5.65 1.37 -14.38
N LEU A 373 4.66 1.62 -15.24
CA LEU A 373 3.81 0.61 -15.86
C LEU A 373 4.21 0.24 -17.31
N ALA A 374 5.33 0.73 -17.82
CA ALA A 374 5.74 0.47 -19.20
C ALA A 374 5.85 -1.02 -19.54
N ASN A 375 6.20 -1.86 -18.56
CA ASN A 375 6.20 -3.32 -18.66
C ASN A 375 6.16 -3.95 -17.26
N TYR A 376 5.91 -5.28 -17.20
CA TYR A 376 5.83 -5.99 -15.92
C TYR A 376 7.13 -5.94 -15.10
N GLY A 377 8.28 -5.88 -15.76
CA GLY A 377 9.58 -5.78 -15.08
C GLY A 377 9.75 -4.45 -14.36
N ASN A 378 9.38 -3.34 -15.00
CA ASN A 378 9.38 -2.01 -14.38
C ASN A 378 8.42 -1.96 -13.19
N TYR A 379 7.24 -2.57 -13.33
CA TYR A 379 6.24 -2.58 -12.25
C TYR A 379 6.71 -3.42 -11.06
N VAL A 380 7.08 -4.69 -11.27
CA VAL A 380 7.41 -5.60 -10.17
C VAL A 380 8.83 -5.33 -9.65
N PHE A 381 9.85 -5.37 -10.53
CA PHE A 381 11.25 -5.36 -10.11
C PHE A 381 11.83 -3.95 -9.98
N GLY A 382 11.33 -2.98 -10.74
CA GLY A 382 11.70 -1.58 -10.61
C GLY A 382 10.95 -0.90 -9.46
N TRP A 383 9.61 -0.87 -9.53
CA TRP A 383 8.78 -0.14 -8.57
C TRP A 383 8.61 -0.88 -7.25
N LEU A 384 8.00 -2.09 -7.24
CA LEU A 384 7.65 -2.78 -5.99
C LEU A 384 8.88 -3.18 -5.18
N VAL A 385 9.89 -3.78 -5.81
CA VAL A 385 11.14 -4.14 -5.13
C VAL A 385 11.93 -2.88 -4.77
N GLY A 386 11.97 -1.88 -5.65
CA GLY A 386 12.74 -0.65 -5.45
C GLY A 386 12.37 0.08 -4.16
N TYR A 387 11.11 0.44 -3.97
CA TYR A 387 10.74 1.16 -2.75
C TYR A 387 10.75 0.27 -1.49
N SER A 388 10.67 -1.05 -1.65
CA SER A 388 10.76 -2.01 -0.54
C SER A 388 12.04 -1.85 0.28
N GLY A 389 13.15 -1.47 -0.39
CA GLY A 389 14.44 -1.22 0.24
C GLY A 389 14.47 -0.01 1.18
N PHE A 390 13.44 0.86 1.16
CA PHE A 390 13.25 1.92 2.16
C PHE A 390 12.23 1.51 3.24
N LEU A 391 11.14 0.86 2.84
CA LEU A 391 10.03 0.57 3.76
C LEU A 391 10.34 -0.61 4.70
N GLY A 392 11.12 -1.60 4.26
CA GLY A 392 11.64 -2.66 5.12
C GLY A 392 12.46 -2.13 6.30
N PRO A 393 13.47 -1.29 6.07
CA PRO A 393 14.25 -0.63 7.11
C PRO A 393 13.40 0.14 8.12
N ILE A 394 12.41 0.91 7.67
CA ILE A 394 11.50 1.62 8.59
C ILE A 394 10.77 0.63 9.50
N ALA A 395 10.23 -0.45 8.94
CA ALA A 395 9.55 -1.49 9.72
C ALA A 395 10.51 -2.15 10.73
N GLY A 396 11.75 -2.42 10.34
CA GLY A 396 12.78 -2.99 11.19
C GLY A 396 13.08 -2.13 12.41
N VAL A 397 13.28 -0.82 12.23
CA VAL A 397 13.50 0.14 13.32
C VAL A 397 12.29 0.21 14.24
N LEU A 398 11.07 0.36 13.70
CA LEU A 398 9.85 0.49 14.51
C LEU A 398 9.58 -0.74 15.36
N ILE A 399 9.69 -1.93 14.77
CA ILE A 399 9.45 -3.19 15.47
C ILE A 399 10.52 -3.44 16.54
N CYS A 400 11.79 -3.15 16.23
CA CYS A 400 12.88 -3.23 17.21
C CYS A 400 12.64 -2.28 18.39
N ASP A 401 12.36 -1.00 18.11
CA ASP A 401 12.09 0.00 19.15
C ASP A 401 10.95 -0.44 20.07
N TYR A 402 9.81 -0.77 19.45
CA TYR A 402 8.58 -1.02 20.20
C TYR A 402 8.59 -2.33 20.99
N PHE A 403 9.03 -3.44 20.36
CA PHE A 403 8.94 -4.76 20.98
C PHE A 403 10.16 -5.11 21.83
N ILE A 404 11.37 -4.74 21.38
CA ILE A 404 12.62 -5.16 22.06
C ILE A 404 13.04 -4.11 23.08
N LEU A 405 13.19 -2.85 22.67
CA LEU A 405 13.75 -1.82 23.53
C LEU A 405 12.72 -1.29 24.53
N ARG A 406 11.50 -0.96 24.05
CA ARG A 406 10.44 -0.38 24.90
C ARG A 406 9.50 -1.41 25.52
N LYS A 407 9.63 -2.69 25.13
CA LYS A 407 8.75 -3.76 25.66
C LYS A 407 7.26 -3.40 25.58
N LYS A 408 6.86 -2.74 24.47
CA LYS A 408 5.50 -2.27 24.12
C LYS A 408 5.00 -1.10 25.00
N ILE A 409 5.85 -0.40 25.74
CA ILE A 409 5.45 0.73 26.58
C ILE A 409 5.73 2.04 25.85
N ILE A 410 4.71 2.86 25.68
CA ILE A 410 4.78 4.20 25.10
C ILE A 410 4.04 5.20 26.02
N VAL A 411 4.69 6.31 26.34
CA VAL A 411 4.08 7.45 27.01
C VAL A 411 3.44 8.32 25.92
N THR A 412 2.12 8.19 25.73
CA THR A 412 1.42 8.77 24.57
C THR A 412 1.50 10.30 24.53
N GLU A 413 1.45 10.96 25.68
CA GLU A 413 1.49 12.43 25.78
C GLU A 413 2.81 12.99 25.28
N ASP A 414 3.92 12.34 25.59
CA ASP A 414 5.27 12.76 25.19
C ASP A 414 5.51 12.69 23.68
N LEU A 415 4.67 11.92 22.94
CA LEU A 415 4.71 11.91 21.47
C LEU A 415 4.29 13.24 20.84
N TYR A 416 3.58 14.07 21.60
CA TYR A 416 3.06 15.36 21.11
C TYR A 416 3.76 16.56 21.73
N GLN A 417 4.81 16.35 22.55
CA GLN A 417 5.47 17.42 23.29
C GLN A 417 6.94 17.54 22.89
N ARG A 418 7.43 18.79 22.86
CA ARG A 418 8.85 19.09 22.89
C ARG A 418 9.34 18.89 24.32
N ASN A 419 10.58 18.46 24.46
CA ASN A 419 11.21 18.16 25.76
C ASN A 419 10.62 16.97 26.53
N GLY A 420 9.81 16.11 25.87
CA GLY A 420 9.34 14.82 26.38
C GLY A 420 10.36 13.70 26.13
N ALA A 421 9.99 12.47 26.52
CA ALA A 421 10.85 11.26 26.38
C ALA A 421 11.32 10.97 24.96
N TYR A 422 10.64 11.53 23.93
CA TYR A 422 10.95 11.30 22.51
C TYR A 422 11.58 12.49 21.82
N GLU A 423 12.07 13.48 22.57
CA GLU A 423 12.80 14.62 22.00
C GLU A 423 14.16 14.20 21.42
N TYR A 424 14.84 13.27 22.05
CA TYR A 424 16.21 12.85 21.68
C TYR A 424 17.15 14.05 21.49
N SER A 425 17.85 14.11 20.34
CA SER A 425 18.75 15.22 20.02
C SER A 425 18.05 16.20 19.09
N GLY A 426 17.47 17.27 19.65
CA GLY A 426 16.78 18.30 18.88
C GLY A 426 15.54 17.80 18.13
N GLY A 427 14.86 16.79 18.67
CA GLY A 427 13.67 16.18 18.06
C GLY A 427 13.99 14.98 17.16
N VAL A 428 15.25 14.56 17.02
CA VAL A 428 15.68 13.50 16.11
C VAL A 428 16.48 12.42 16.83
N ASN A 429 16.08 11.15 16.65
CA ASN A 429 16.89 10.02 17.02
C ASN A 429 17.85 9.65 15.88
N TRP A 430 19.07 10.16 15.94
CA TRP A 430 20.09 9.90 14.93
C TRP A 430 20.49 8.44 14.81
N ASN A 431 20.34 7.62 15.86
CA ASN A 431 20.56 6.18 15.79
C ASN A 431 19.51 5.49 14.90
N ALA A 432 18.24 5.93 14.95
CA ALA A 432 17.21 5.41 14.09
C ALA A 432 17.42 5.82 12.61
N ILE A 433 17.85 7.07 12.39
CA ILE A 433 18.18 7.55 11.04
C ILE A 433 19.39 6.78 10.49
N ALA A 434 20.45 6.58 11.29
CA ALA A 434 21.60 5.80 10.88
C ALA A 434 21.24 4.34 10.55
N ALA A 435 20.44 3.69 11.41
CA ALA A 435 19.98 2.33 11.16
C ALA A 435 19.14 2.21 9.87
N LEU A 436 18.25 3.18 9.61
CA LEU A 436 17.48 3.29 8.37
C LEU A 436 18.42 3.42 7.17
N ALA A 437 19.41 4.32 7.24
CA ALA A 437 20.38 4.55 6.15
C ALA A 437 21.23 3.30 5.88
N ILE A 438 21.72 2.63 6.92
CA ILE A 438 22.52 1.38 6.81
C ILE A 438 21.67 0.29 6.16
N GLY A 439 20.43 0.05 6.65
CA GLY A 439 19.55 -0.97 6.11
C GLY A 439 19.19 -0.73 4.65
N SER A 440 18.85 0.52 4.29
CA SER A 440 18.59 0.90 2.90
C SER A 440 19.82 0.80 2.04
N GLY A 441 20.98 1.26 2.51
CA GLY A 441 22.25 1.18 1.79
C GLY A 441 22.63 -0.26 1.44
N VAL A 442 22.51 -1.19 2.41
CA VAL A 442 22.77 -2.62 2.16
C VAL A 442 21.76 -3.22 1.19
N ALA A 443 20.47 -2.87 1.30
CA ALA A 443 19.44 -3.34 0.38
C ALA A 443 19.69 -2.88 -1.07
N PHE A 444 20.23 -1.67 -1.27
CA PHE A 444 20.45 -1.09 -2.61
C PHE A 444 21.84 -1.35 -3.19
N VAL A 445 22.79 -1.89 -2.42
CA VAL A 445 24.16 -2.10 -2.93
C VAL A 445 24.17 -2.96 -4.20
N GLY A 446 23.24 -3.90 -4.34
CA GLY A 446 23.08 -4.75 -5.52
C GLY A 446 22.64 -4.03 -6.80
N LEU A 447 22.21 -2.76 -6.72
CA LEU A 447 21.97 -1.92 -7.91
C LEU A 447 23.30 -1.34 -8.47
N ILE A 448 24.31 -1.17 -7.61
CA ILE A 448 25.60 -0.58 -7.97
C ILE A 448 26.63 -1.67 -8.27
N TYR A 449 26.61 -2.74 -7.48
CA TYR A 449 27.57 -3.84 -7.58
C TYR A 449 26.86 -5.16 -7.91
N ALA A 450 26.91 -5.57 -9.18
CA ALA A 450 26.18 -6.71 -9.73
C ALA A 450 26.35 -8.05 -8.98
N PRO A 451 27.55 -8.43 -8.45
CA PRO A 451 27.70 -9.64 -7.66
C PRO A 451 26.82 -9.69 -6.40
N LEU A 452 26.42 -8.53 -5.86
CA LEU A 452 25.53 -8.42 -4.70
C LEU A 452 24.06 -8.17 -5.09
N ARG A 453 23.69 -8.41 -6.36
CA ARG A 453 22.31 -8.21 -6.86
C ARG A 453 21.28 -8.94 -5.99
N VAL A 454 21.62 -10.07 -5.41
CA VAL A 454 20.76 -10.83 -4.50
C VAL A 454 20.26 -10.00 -3.32
N LEU A 455 21.06 -9.05 -2.80
CA LEU A 455 20.64 -8.17 -1.70
C LEU A 455 19.49 -7.25 -2.13
N TYR A 456 19.52 -6.77 -3.38
CA TYR A 456 18.41 -6.01 -3.93
C TYR A 456 17.18 -6.88 -4.22
N ASP A 457 17.37 -8.09 -4.72
CA ASP A 457 16.26 -9.00 -4.99
C ASP A 457 15.50 -9.37 -3.70
N TYR A 458 16.16 -9.32 -2.54
CA TYR A 458 15.58 -9.44 -1.21
C TYR A 458 15.42 -8.08 -0.48
N ALA A 459 15.34 -6.94 -1.19
CA ALA A 459 15.50 -5.60 -0.61
C ALA A 459 14.69 -5.35 0.66
N TRP A 460 13.42 -5.78 0.71
CA TRP A 460 12.60 -5.60 1.90
C TRP A 460 13.15 -6.38 3.10
N PHE A 461 13.49 -7.65 2.92
CA PHE A 461 13.93 -8.54 3.99
C PHE A 461 15.33 -8.15 4.50
N VAL A 462 16.25 -7.87 3.58
CA VAL A 462 17.61 -7.42 3.89
C VAL A 462 17.55 -6.08 4.63
N GLY A 463 16.81 -5.12 4.08
CA GLY A 463 16.65 -3.81 4.69
C GLY A 463 16.04 -3.89 6.09
N PHE A 464 14.99 -4.70 6.27
CA PHE A 464 14.36 -4.94 7.56
C PHE A 464 15.35 -5.54 8.58
N GLY A 465 16.00 -6.65 8.23
CA GLY A 465 16.88 -7.37 9.15
C GLY A 465 18.12 -6.55 9.52
N VAL A 466 18.75 -5.89 8.56
CA VAL A 466 19.93 -5.07 8.79
C VAL A 466 19.60 -3.85 9.65
N SER A 467 18.51 -3.13 9.35
CA SER A 467 18.14 -1.96 10.16
C SER A 467 17.67 -2.33 11.56
N PHE A 468 16.97 -3.45 11.71
CA PHE A 468 16.59 -3.97 13.02
C PHE A 468 17.82 -4.26 13.89
N ALA A 469 18.81 -4.99 13.36
CA ALA A 469 20.05 -5.32 14.06
C ALA A 469 20.88 -4.05 14.35
N ALA A 470 21.06 -3.17 13.35
CA ALA A 470 21.81 -1.93 13.51
C ALA A 470 21.16 -1.02 14.58
N TYR A 471 19.85 -0.87 14.57
CA TYR A 471 19.15 -0.05 15.55
C TYR A 471 19.27 -0.64 16.99
N SER A 472 19.10 -1.95 17.12
CA SER A 472 19.28 -2.65 18.40
C SER A 472 20.69 -2.39 18.97
N LEU A 473 21.73 -2.53 18.15
CA LEU A 473 23.12 -2.30 18.56
C LEU A 473 23.39 -0.84 18.94
N LEU A 474 22.98 0.12 18.08
CA LEU A 474 23.23 1.55 18.29
C LEU A 474 22.51 2.10 19.54
N MET A 475 21.36 1.55 19.89
CA MET A 475 20.61 1.98 21.07
C MET A 475 21.14 1.34 22.37
N THR A 476 21.62 0.08 22.34
CA THR A 476 22.18 -0.58 23.52
C THR A 476 23.54 0.01 23.92
N VAL A 477 24.38 0.38 22.97
CA VAL A 477 25.69 1.00 23.25
C VAL A 477 25.55 2.38 23.92
N ARG A 478 24.44 3.09 23.73
CA ARG A 478 24.19 4.43 24.31
C ARG A 478 23.47 4.44 25.66
N GLN A 479 23.00 3.32 26.16
CA GLN A 479 22.59 3.26 27.56
C GLN A 479 23.86 3.16 28.45
N PRO A 480 24.26 4.25 29.17
CA PRO A 480 25.23 4.07 30.24
C PRO A 480 24.63 3.03 31.17
N ALA A 481 25.46 2.07 31.63
CA ALA A 481 25.06 1.11 32.63
C ALA A 481 24.23 1.86 33.68
N ALA A 482 22.94 1.52 33.79
CA ALA A 482 22.11 2.01 34.87
C ALA A 482 22.91 1.71 36.14
N GLN A 483 23.31 2.77 36.85
CA GLN A 483 23.92 2.63 38.15
C GLN A 483 23.05 1.66 38.94
N SER A 484 23.58 0.52 39.24
CA SER A 484 23.09 -0.36 40.32
C SER A 484 23.03 0.54 41.55
N ALA A 485 21.87 1.10 41.83
CA ALA A 485 21.60 1.65 43.15
C ALA A 485 21.39 0.45 44.04
N ASP A 486 22.46 0.17 44.84
CA ASP A 486 22.38 -0.64 46.05
C ASP A 486 21.34 -0.09 47.00
#